data_633e2a797195216a562ea979163237b5
#
_entry.id   633e2a797195216a562ea979163237b5
#
_cell.length_a   1.000
_cell.length_b   1.000
_cell.length_c   1.000
_cell.angle_alpha   90.00
_cell.angle_beta   90.00
_cell.angle_gamma   90.00
#
_symmetry.space_group_name_H-M   'P 1'
#
loop_
_entity.id
_entity.type
_entity.pdbx_description
1 polymer ?
#
loop_
_entity_poly.entity_id
_entity_poly.type
_entity_poly.pdbx_seq_one_letter_code
_entity_poly.pdbx_strand_id
1 'polypeptide(L)'
;MKKLPEMILKKYFIYGVLSLAIFSCAPRQEINYMQDIESLALDNSIKNSRSTLQPGDQLVITVTAKDMDVVKPFNQIYSSSSTITQYSVPSSNNLPQQVPVSGPTYIVDTDGNIIFPQIGIVSAKNENLETMRVKLTNLISEYVKNPVVDMKLINFKVSVLGEVARPGTYVIPDGSTTLLGALGLAGDLTPFGIRTNVLIVRNTDGQITKERVDLTSAQFINSPYYYLKQNDMVYVQPNANREKSARVDPNTGLYISIASVIASLAIGILALVKN
;
A
#
# COMPACT_ATOMS: atom_id res chain seq x y z
N MET A 1 -65.20 -21.76 26.10
CA MET A 1 -64.91 -20.46 25.49
C MET A 1 -63.60 -19.84 26.02
N LYS A 2 -62.43 -20.52 25.94
CA LYS A 2 -61.16 -19.96 26.47
C LYS A 2 -59.96 -20.03 25.48
N LYS A 3 -60.19 -20.43 24.20
CA LYS A 3 -59.11 -20.61 23.21
C LYS A 3 -58.86 -19.40 22.27
N LEU A 4 -59.78 -18.41 22.30
CA LEU A 4 -59.71 -17.23 21.42
C LEU A 4 -58.52 -16.30 21.71
N PRO A 5 -58.20 -15.97 22.98
CA PRO A 5 -57.07 -15.07 23.27
C PRO A 5 -55.70 -15.62 22.95
N GLU A 6 -55.45 -16.91 23.10
CA GLU A 6 -54.13 -17.54 22.78
C GLU A 6 -53.83 -17.53 21.27
N MET A 7 -54.84 -17.70 20.45
CA MET A 7 -54.70 -17.70 18.99
C MET A 7 -54.41 -16.29 18.46
N ILE A 8 -55.03 -15.28 19.06
CA ILE A 8 -54.79 -13.89 18.74
C ILE A 8 -53.36 -13.46 19.16
N LEU A 9 -52.91 -13.84 20.36
CA LEU A 9 -51.58 -13.53 20.87
C LEU A 9 -50.47 -14.18 20.02
N LYS A 10 -50.65 -15.42 19.57
CA LYS A 10 -49.74 -16.10 18.63
C LYS A 10 -49.63 -15.36 17.29
N LYS A 11 -50.74 -14.87 16.78
CA LYS A 11 -50.80 -14.14 15.50
C LYS A 11 -50.07 -12.82 15.57
N TYR A 12 -50.24 -12.05 16.64
CA TYR A 12 -49.49 -10.78 16.85
C TYR A 12 -48.01 -11.02 17.12
N PHE A 13 -47.63 -12.11 17.79
CA PHE A 13 -46.24 -12.51 17.96
C PHE A 13 -45.56 -12.85 16.64
N ILE A 14 -46.22 -13.58 15.76
CA ILE A 14 -45.72 -13.89 14.41
C ILE A 14 -45.56 -12.63 13.56
N TYR A 15 -46.52 -11.69 13.60
CA TYR A 15 -46.40 -10.43 12.88
C TYR A 15 -45.30 -9.54 13.46
N GLY A 16 -45.08 -9.54 14.77
CA GLY A 16 -43.97 -8.84 15.41
C GLY A 16 -42.60 -9.35 15.00
N VAL A 17 -42.45 -10.69 14.94
CA VAL A 17 -41.21 -11.33 14.47
C VAL A 17 -40.99 -11.09 12.96
N LEU A 18 -42.05 -11.15 12.15
CA LEU A 18 -41.98 -10.89 10.71
C LEU A 18 -41.63 -9.43 10.41
N SER A 19 -42.14 -8.47 11.22
CA SER A 19 -41.83 -7.04 11.11
C SER A 19 -40.35 -6.74 11.43
N LEU A 20 -39.75 -7.44 12.39
CA LEU A 20 -38.33 -7.28 12.72
C LEU A 20 -37.37 -7.76 11.61
N ALA A 21 -37.81 -8.69 10.77
CA ALA A 21 -37.00 -9.21 9.65
C ALA A 21 -36.87 -8.25 8.47
N ILE A 22 -37.73 -7.21 8.37
CA ILE A 22 -37.77 -6.28 7.21
C ILE A 22 -36.77 -5.13 7.35
N PHE A 23 -36.20 -4.88 8.53
CA PHE A 23 -35.28 -3.76 8.77
C PHE A 23 -33.78 -4.09 8.58
N SER A 24 -33.44 -5.22 7.98
CA SER A 24 -32.02 -5.59 7.74
C SER A 24 -31.50 -5.08 6.39
N CYS A 25 -31.61 -3.78 6.13
CA CYS A 25 -30.92 -3.15 5.01
C CYS A 25 -29.57 -2.60 5.50
N ALA A 26 -28.48 -3.36 5.32
CA ALA A 26 -27.15 -2.84 5.49
C ALA A 26 -26.80 -1.95 4.29
N PRO A 27 -26.19 -0.75 4.49
CA PRO A 27 -25.75 0.08 3.39
C PRO A 27 -24.71 -0.70 2.55
N ARG A 28 -24.93 -0.72 1.22
CA ARG A 28 -24.01 -1.36 0.28
C ARG A 28 -22.70 -0.57 0.26
N GLN A 29 -21.61 -1.18 0.66
CA GLN A 29 -20.29 -0.57 0.50
C GLN A 29 -19.92 -0.56 -0.99
N GLU A 30 -19.52 0.59 -1.50
CA GLU A 30 -18.96 0.70 -2.84
C GLU A 30 -17.55 0.10 -2.84
N ILE A 31 -17.38 -0.97 -3.61
CA ILE A 31 -16.15 -1.75 -3.67
C ILE A 31 -15.36 -1.42 -4.95
N ASN A 32 -16.03 -0.88 -5.96
CA ASN A 32 -15.44 -0.64 -7.27
C ASN A 32 -14.56 0.63 -7.25
N TYR A 33 -13.39 0.53 -7.88
CA TYR A 33 -12.49 1.66 -8.08
C TYR A 33 -12.89 2.48 -9.31
N MET A 34 -12.55 3.79 -9.31
CA MET A 34 -12.58 4.68 -10.48
C MET A 34 -13.88 4.60 -11.29
N GLN A 35 -15.03 4.66 -10.63
CA GLN A 35 -16.34 4.50 -11.27
C GLN A 35 -16.66 5.58 -12.32
N ASP A 36 -15.97 6.72 -12.25
CA ASP A 36 -16.13 7.90 -13.11
C ASP A 36 -14.96 8.10 -14.09
N ILE A 37 -14.14 7.07 -14.34
CA ILE A 37 -12.91 7.17 -15.16
C ILE A 37 -13.18 7.66 -16.58
N GLU A 38 -14.32 7.30 -17.17
CA GLU A 38 -14.69 7.67 -18.54
C GLU A 38 -14.98 9.18 -18.67
N SER A 39 -15.40 9.83 -17.59
CA SER A 39 -15.69 11.27 -17.55
C SER A 39 -14.49 12.12 -17.18
N LEU A 40 -13.38 11.52 -16.75
CA LEU A 40 -12.22 12.23 -16.23
C LEU A 40 -11.35 12.78 -17.37
N ALA A 41 -11.18 14.10 -17.38
CA ALA A 41 -10.12 14.74 -18.17
C ALA A 41 -8.77 14.58 -17.43
N LEU A 42 -7.83 13.86 -18.05
CA LEU A 42 -6.49 13.68 -17.48
C LEU A 42 -5.70 15.00 -17.60
N ASP A 43 -5.23 15.51 -16.48
CA ASP A 43 -4.31 16.64 -16.43
C ASP A 43 -2.90 16.17 -16.82
N ASN A 44 -2.37 16.72 -17.93
CA ASN A 44 -1.02 16.41 -18.40
C ASN A 44 0.09 16.90 -17.43
N SER A 45 -0.24 17.73 -16.44
CA SER A 45 0.71 18.24 -15.44
C SER A 45 1.26 17.14 -14.53
N ILE A 46 0.55 16.01 -14.38
CA ILE A 46 0.96 14.88 -13.55
C ILE A 46 2.20 14.17 -14.10
N LYS A 47 2.48 14.29 -15.38
CA LYS A 47 3.70 13.70 -15.99
C LYS A 47 5.00 14.16 -15.33
N ASN A 48 4.98 15.29 -14.62
CA ASN A 48 6.14 15.85 -13.94
C ASN A 48 6.25 15.47 -12.44
N SER A 49 5.32 14.66 -11.92
CA SER A 49 5.32 14.24 -10.51
C SER A 49 6.18 13.01 -10.20
N ARG A 50 7.05 12.60 -11.14
CA ARG A 50 8.02 11.53 -10.86
C ARG A 50 8.89 11.92 -9.67
N SER A 51 9.14 10.95 -8.79
CA SER A 51 9.94 11.16 -7.59
C SER A 51 11.31 11.72 -7.95
N THR A 52 11.68 12.86 -7.36
CA THR A 52 13.03 13.38 -7.42
C THR A 52 13.92 12.64 -6.44
N LEU A 53 15.20 12.52 -6.75
CA LEU A 53 16.20 11.92 -5.87
C LEU A 53 16.31 12.75 -4.58
N GLN A 54 16.40 12.04 -3.45
CA GLN A 54 16.45 12.61 -2.11
C GLN A 54 17.76 12.24 -1.40
N PRO A 55 18.24 13.03 -0.45
CA PRO A 55 19.33 12.63 0.42
C PRO A 55 19.05 11.28 1.08
N GLY A 56 20.05 10.38 1.05
CA GLY A 56 19.92 9.01 1.54
C GLY A 56 19.46 7.99 0.50
N ASP A 57 19.09 8.41 -0.70
CA ASP A 57 18.78 7.50 -1.79
C ASP A 57 20.04 6.72 -2.20
N GLN A 58 19.83 5.43 -2.46
CA GLN A 58 20.90 4.50 -2.86
C GLN A 58 20.71 4.08 -4.31
N LEU A 59 21.69 4.43 -5.13
CA LEU A 59 21.67 4.20 -6.56
C LEU A 59 22.67 3.10 -6.93
N VAL A 60 22.26 2.13 -7.70
CA VAL A 60 23.19 1.28 -8.47
C VAL A 60 23.32 1.89 -9.84
N ILE A 61 24.56 2.23 -10.22
CA ILE A 61 24.87 2.86 -11.49
C ILE A 61 25.88 1.98 -12.20
N THR A 62 25.55 1.55 -13.42
CA THR A 62 26.43 0.73 -14.25
C THR A 62 26.65 1.41 -15.59
N VAL A 63 27.90 1.56 -15.97
CA VAL A 63 28.30 2.15 -17.25
C VAL A 63 28.77 1.04 -18.18
N THR A 64 28.22 0.99 -19.38
CA THR A 64 28.63 0.06 -20.43
C THR A 64 28.95 0.80 -21.72
N ALA A 65 29.85 0.25 -22.53
CA ALA A 65 30.15 0.75 -23.87
C ALA A 65 30.60 -0.42 -24.75
N LYS A 66 30.82 -0.14 -26.05
CA LYS A 66 31.31 -1.15 -26.98
C LYS A 66 32.66 -1.74 -26.54
N ASP A 67 33.51 -0.91 -25.96
CA ASP A 67 34.77 -1.31 -25.33
C ASP A 67 34.61 -1.30 -23.81
N MET A 68 34.55 -2.47 -23.19
CA MET A 68 34.35 -2.63 -21.77
C MET A 68 35.55 -2.23 -20.92
N ASP A 69 36.79 -2.23 -21.51
CA ASP A 69 38.00 -1.87 -20.78
C ASP A 69 38.00 -0.35 -20.45
N VAL A 70 37.50 0.46 -21.36
CA VAL A 70 37.42 1.94 -21.17
C VAL A 70 36.45 2.33 -20.09
N VAL A 71 35.41 1.54 -19.82
CA VAL A 71 34.40 1.85 -18.78
C VAL A 71 34.72 1.29 -17.40
N LYS A 72 35.73 0.40 -17.28
CA LYS A 72 36.14 -0.15 -15.96
C LYS A 72 36.38 0.92 -14.89
N PRO A 73 37.05 2.05 -15.17
CA PRO A 73 37.27 3.09 -14.17
C PRO A 73 36.01 3.73 -13.61
N PHE A 74 34.91 3.74 -14.38
CA PHE A 74 33.61 4.27 -13.98
C PHE A 74 32.77 3.29 -13.13
N ASN A 75 33.10 2.00 -13.20
CA ASN A 75 32.40 0.93 -12.48
C ASN A 75 33.18 0.44 -11.24
N GLN A 76 34.14 1.22 -10.76
CA GLN A 76 34.93 0.85 -9.58
C GLN A 76 34.04 0.89 -8.32
N ILE A 77 34.08 -0.21 -7.57
CA ILE A 77 33.37 -0.35 -6.30
C ILE A 77 34.19 0.37 -5.22
N TYR A 78 33.82 1.59 -4.88
CA TYR A 78 34.45 2.33 -3.78
C TYR A 78 33.81 2.04 -2.41
N SER A 79 32.65 1.41 -2.37
CA SER A 79 32.03 0.92 -1.13
C SER A 79 32.10 -0.60 -1.08
N SER A 80 32.55 -1.10 0.07
CA SER A 80 32.43 -2.49 0.42
C SER A 80 31.07 -3.03 -0.02
N SER A 81 31.07 -4.17 -0.69
CA SER A 81 29.88 -4.94 -1.07
C SER A 81 29.04 -5.24 0.17
N SER A 82 28.26 -4.27 0.60
CA SER A 82 27.17 -4.55 1.51
C SER A 82 26.12 -5.29 0.69
N THR A 83 25.93 -6.54 0.99
CA THR A 83 24.78 -7.31 0.52
C THR A 83 23.54 -6.55 0.98
N ILE A 84 22.94 -5.78 0.09
CA ILE A 84 21.73 -5.03 0.44
C ILE A 84 20.64 -6.07 0.52
N THR A 85 20.17 -6.30 1.74
CA THR A 85 19.03 -7.15 2.03
C THR A 85 17.78 -6.42 1.54
N GLN A 86 17.35 -6.71 0.34
CA GLN A 86 16.09 -6.24 -0.18
C GLN A 86 14.98 -7.03 0.52
N TYR A 87 14.18 -6.35 1.35
CA TYR A 87 12.98 -6.96 1.92
C TYR A 87 11.98 -7.19 0.79
N SER A 88 11.90 -8.41 0.31
CA SER A 88 10.82 -8.82 -0.58
C SER A 88 9.55 -9.06 0.26
N VAL A 89 8.42 -8.87 -0.41
CA VAL A 89 7.06 -9.10 0.10
C VAL A 89 7.01 -10.37 0.96
N PRO A 90 6.45 -10.32 2.18
CA PRO A 90 6.26 -11.53 2.97
C PRO A 90 5.32 -12.48 2.22
N SER A 91 5.88 -13.50 1.60
CA SER A 91 5.10 -14.66 1.15
C SER A 91 4.73 -15.46 2.39
N SER A 92 3.49 -15.91 2.48
CA SER A 92 2.88 -16.52 3.65
C SER A 92 3.58 -17.74 4.23
N ASN A 93 4.68 -18.21 3.64
CA ASN A 93 5.42 -19.39 4.11
C ASN A 93 6.94 -19.32 3.98
N ASN A 94 7.55 -18.18 3.60
CA ASN A 94 9.01 -18.12 3.44
C ASN A 94 9.58 -16.80 3.95
N LEU A 95 10.77 -16.90 4.53
CA LEU A 95 11.65 -15.78 4.86
C LEU A 95 11.78 -14.81 3.66
N PRO A 96 11.95 -13.50 3.92
CA PRO A 96 12.15 -12.52 2.85
C PRO A 96 13.25 -12.98 1.91
N GLN A 97 12.91 -13.15 0.64
CA GLN A 97 13.89 -13.57 -0.37
C GLN A 97 14.78 -12.37 -0.67
N GLN A 98 16.04 -12.46 -0.29
CA GLN A 98 17.06 -11.47 -0.61
C GLN A 98 17.39 -11.55 -2.09
N VAL A 99 17.08 -10.50 -2.84
CA VAL A 99 17.57 -10.37 -4.22
C VAL A 99 18.91 -9.64 -4.15
N PRO A 100 20.02 -10.29 -4.45
CA PRO A 100 21.31 -9.62 -4.46
C PRO A 100 21.32 -8.58 -5.59
N VAL A 101 21.46 -7.31 -5.23
CA VAL A 101 21.72 -6.25 -6.21
C VAL A 101 23.23 -6.21 -6.42
N SER A 102 23.66 -6.53 -7.63
CA SER A 102 25.06 -6.53 -8.01
C SER A 102 25.40 -5.24 -8.76
N GLY A 103 26.41 -4.51 -8.29
CA GLY A 103 26.91 -3.31 -8.96
C GLY A 103 27.44 -2.26 -7.99
N PRO A 104 28.14 -1.22 -8.50
CA PRO A 104 28.59 -0.10 -7.70
C PRO A 104 27.41 0.66 -7.12
N THR A 105 27.41 0.89 -5.81
CA THR A 105 26.35 1.59 -5.12
C THR A 105 26.81 3.00 -4.74
N TYR A 106 26.00 4.00 -5.05
CA TYR A 106 26.20 5.41 -4.77
C TYR A 106 25.10 5.92 -3.85
N ILE A 107 25.46 6.74 -2.89
CA ILE A 107 24.50 7.35 -1.94
C ILE A 107 24.40 8.83 -2.24
N VAL A 108 23.19 9.35 -2.33
CA VAL A 108 22.95 10.79 -2.40
C VAL A 108 23.22 11.37 -1.03
N ASP A 109 24.18 12.29 -0.94
CA ASP A 109 24.58 12.93 0.31
C ASP A 109 23.54 13.96 0.82
N THR A 110 23.80 14.54 1.99
CA THR A 110 22.92 15.56 2.60
C THR A 110 22.81 16.83 1.76
N ASP A 111 23.80 17.11 0.93
CA ASP A 111 23.82 18.24 0.01
C ASP A 111 23.15 17.94 -1.33
N GLY A 112 22.61 16.71 -1.49
CA GLY A 112 21.95 16.25 -2.69
C GLY A 112 22.91 15.95 -3.84
N ASN A 113 24.12 15.50 -3.56
CA ASN A 113 25.13 15.14 -4.55
C ASN A 113 25.48 13.66 -4.47
N ILE A 114 26.04 13.11 -5.55
CA ILE A 114 26.73 11.82 -5.56
C ILE A 114 28.20 12.04 -5.93
N ILE A 115 29.09 11.19 -5.40
CA ILE A 115 30.49 11.14 -5.80
C ILE A 115 30.65 10.05 -6.84
N PHE A 116 30.93 10.43 -8.09
CA PHE A 116 31.03 9.47 -9.19
C PHE A 116 32.48 9.37 -9.68
N PRO A 117 32.99 8.12 -9.90
CA PRO A 117 34.37 7.91 -10.31
C PRO A 117 34.74 8.68 -11.57
N GLN A 118 35.94 9.22 -11.65
CA GLN A 118 36.48 10.01 -12.76
C GLN A 118 35.81 11.38 -13.00
N ILE A 119 34.55 11.56 -12.60
CA ILE A 119 33.80 12.81 -12.80
C ILE A 119 33.83 13.68 -11.53
N GLY A 120 33.89 13.04 -10.36
CA GLY A 120 33.85 13.76 -9.07
C GLY A 120 32.41 13.98 -8.56
N ILE A 121 32.14 15.17 -8.04
CA ILE A 121 30.85 15.51 -7.43
C ILE A 121 29.83 15.87 -8.50
N VAL A 122 28.71 15.15 -8.52
CA VAL A 122 27.59 15.36 -9.45
C VAL A 122 26.32 15.65 -8.65
N SER A 123 25.70 16.80 -8.90
CA SER A 123 24.45 17.18 -8.23
C SER A 123 23.28 16.38 -8.74
N ALA A 124 22.55 15.76 -7.81
CA ALA A 124 21.31 15.05 -8.02
C ALA A 124 20.06 15.87 -7.57
N LYS A 125 20.26 17.13 -7.11
CA LYS A 125 19.17 18.01 -6.68
C LYS A 125 18.16 18.23 -7.80
N ASN A 126 16.87 18.04 -7.47
CA ASN A 126 15.74 18.20 -8.41
C ASN A 126 15.79 17.26 -9.63
N GLU A 127 16.72 16.31 -9.65
CA GLU A 127 16.78 15.29 -10.69
C GLU A 127 15.89 14.09 -10.32
N ASN A 128 15.29 13.48 -11.32
CA ASN A 128 14.74 12.13 -11.21
C ASN A 128 15.72 11.12 -11.82
N LEU A 129 15.44 9.82 -11.70
CA LEU A 129 16.33 8.78 -12.25
C LEU A 129 16.63 8.98 -13.73
N GLU A 130 15.64 9.41 -14.52
CA GLU A 130 15.80 9.59 -15.97
C GLU A 130 16.69 10.80 -16.30
N THR A 131 16.41 11.96 -15.69
CA THR A 131 17.20 13.18 -15.93
C THR A 131 18.63 13.00 -15.42
N MET A 132 18.81 12.31 -14.29
CA MET A 132 20.14 12.01 -13.75
C MET A 132 20.92 11.05 -14.65
N ARG A 133 20.25 10.04 -15.22
CA ARG A 133 20.84 9.13 -16.20
C ARG A 133 21.34 9.87 -17.43
N VAL A 134 20.52 10.76 -18.01
CA VAL A 134 20.92 11.59 -19.16
C VAL A 134 22.11 12.48 -18.82
N LYS A 135 22.08 13.12 -17.65
CA LYS A 135 23.16 13.98 -17.16
C LYS A 135 24.48 13.21 -17.04
N LEU A 136 24.47 12.04 -16.40
CA LEU A 136 25.66 11.19 -16.29
C LEU A 136 26.14 10.70 -17.64
N THR A 137 25.23 10.30 -18.53
CA THR A 137 25.58 9.88 -19.91
C THR A 137 26.33 10.99 -20.63
N ASN A 138 25.86 12.23 -20.54
CA ASN A 138 26.52 13.37 -21.17
C ASN A 138 27.91 13.63 -20.59
N LEU A 139 28.07 13.58 -19.27
CA LEU A 139 29.35 13.77 -18.61
C LEU A 139 30.37 12.66 -18.97
N ILE A 140 29.90 11.41 -19.01
CA ILE A 140 30.74 10.27 -19.36
C ILE A 140 31.11 10.27 -20.85
N SER A 141 30.26 10.85 -21.72
CA SER A 141 30.51 10.95 -23.17
C SER A 141 31.76 11.78 -23.52
N GLU A 142 32.26 12.61 -22.60
CA GLU A 142 33.52 13.33 -22.75
C GLU A 142 34.74 12.38 -22.71
N TYR A 143 34.59 11.24 -22.05
CA TYR A 143 35.68 10.26 -21.83
C TYR A 143 35.49 8.98 -22.64
N VAL A 144 34.26 8.59 -22.90
CA VAL A 144 33.87 7.31 -23.51
C VAL A 144 32.95 7.53 -24.70
N LYS A 145 33.27 6.92 -25.83
CA LYS A 145 32.45 7.02 -27.02
C LYS A 145 31.18 6.17 -26.89
N ASN A 146 30.00 6.80 -27.01
CA ASN A 146 28.67 6.17 -26.92
C ASN A 146 28.49 5.32 -25.63
N PRO A 147 28.63 5.91 -24.43
CA PRO A 147 28.40 5.19 -23.19
C PRO A 147 26.90 4.93 -23.00
N VAL A 148 26.58 3.83 -22.36
CA VAL A 148 25.22 3.51 -21.90
C VAL A 148 25.26 3.47 -20.36
N VAL A 149 24.46 4.31 -19.71
CA VAL A 149 24.32 4.37 -18.26
C VAL A 149 23.02 3.68 -17.87
N ASP A 150 23.10 2.60 -17.10
CA ASP A 150 21.97 2.01 -16.40
C ASP A 150 21.97 2.48 -14.95
N MET A 151 20.79 2.88 -14.44
CA MET A 151 20.65 3.41 -13.10
C MET A 151 19.38 2.89 -12.44
N LYS A 152 19.51 2.39 -11.20
CA LYS A 152 18.41 1.87 -10.40
C LYS A 152 18.45 2.44 -9.00
N LEU A 153 17.30 2.82 -8.47
CA LEU A 153 17.12 3.20 -7.08
C LEU A 153 16.77 1.94 -6.28
N ILE A 154 17.63 1.54 -5.35
CA ILE A 154 17.52 0.24 -4.69
C ILE A 154 16.89 0.28 -3.30
N ASN A 155 16.73 1.46 -2.73
CA ASN A 155 16.11 1.62 -1.41
C ASN A 155 14.77 2.37 -1.44
N PHE A 156 14.16 2.53 -2.63
CA PHE A 156 12.83 3.13 -2.72
C PHE A 156 11.80 2.21 -2.05
N LYS A 157 11.17 2.72 -1.01
CA LYS A 157 10.18 1.96 -0.24
C LYS A 157 8.97 2.80 0.10
N VAL A 158 7.82 2.14 0.17
CA VAL A 158 6.56 2.70 0.66
C VAL A 158 5.97 1.75 1.70
N SER A 159 5.24 2.30 2.67
CA SER A 159 4.58 1.51 3.70
C SER A 159 3.08 1.50 3.46
N VAL A 160 2.47 0.32 3.41
CA VAL A 160 1.02 0.14 3.29
C VAL A 160 0.53 -0.52 4.56
N LEU A 161 -0.38 0.15 5.28
CA LEU A 161 -0.84 -0.24 6.61
C LEU A 161 -2.39 -0.24 6.67
N GLY A 162 -2.92 -0.86 7.70
CA GLY A 162 -4.36 -0.91 7.96
C GLY A 162 -5.05 -2.08 7.29
N GLU A 163 -6.26 -1.89 6.77
CA GLU A 163 -7.15 -2.95 6.31
C GLU A 163 -6.88 -3.35 4.85
N VAL A 164 -5.68 -3.88 4.62
CA VAL A 164 -5.20 -4.50 3.37
C VAL A 164 -4.88 -5.98 3.60
N ALA A 165 -4.78 -6.75 2.54
CA ALA A 165 -4.52 -8.19 2.65
C ALA A 165 -3.18 -8.49 3.31
N ARG A 166 -2.14 -7.69 3.03
CA ARG A 166 -0.78 -7.87 3.55
C ARG A 166 -0.18 -6.51 3.91
N PRO A 167 -0.44 -5.99 5.12
CA PRO A 167 0.20 -4.76 5.56
C PRO A 167 1.72 -4.94 5.72
N GLY A 168 2.50 -3.92 5.30
CA GLY A 168 3.96 -3.99 5.36
C GLY A 168 4.65 -2.83 4.66
N THR A 169 5.98 -2.87 4.65
CA THR A 169 6.82 -1.96 3.86
C THR A 169 7.34 -2.69 2.62
N TYR A 170 7.14 -2.08 1.46
CA TYR A 170 7.45 -2.64 0.16
C TYR A 170 8.58 -1.87 -0.49
N VAL A 171 9.64 -2.57 -0.89
CA VAL A 171 10.73 -2.01 -1.68
C VAL A 171 10.35 -2.13 -3.16
N ILE A 172 10.52 -1.05 -3.91
CA ILE A 172 10.14 -0.94 -5.32
C ILE A 172 11.39 -0.66 -6.15
N PRO A 173 11.87 -1.67 -6.89
CA PRO A 173 13.15 -1.57 -7.61
C PRO A 173 13.19 -0.50 -8.70
N ASP A 174 12.04 -0.13 -9.26
CA ASP A 174 11.95 0.86 -10.34
C ASP A 174 11.99 2.32 -9.84
N GLY A 175 12.11 2.52 -8.52
CA GLY A 175 12.18 3.85 -7.90
C GLY A 175 10.93 4.71 -8.07
N SER A 176 9.82 4.12 -8.53
CA SER A 176 8.53 4.80 -8.66
C SER A 176 7.37 3.82 -8.61
N THR A 177 6.27 4.23 -7.99
CA THR A 177 5.02 3.47 -7.99
C THR A 177 3.83 4.42 -7.86
N THR A 178 2.67 3.97 -8.31
CA THR A 178 1.41 4.66 -8.07
C THR A 178 0.78 4.19 -6.76
N LEU A 179 -0.21 4.94 -6.26
CA LEU A 179 -1.00 4.54 -5.10
C LEU A 179 -1.62 3.15 -5.30
N LEU A 180 -2.25 2.91 -6.45
CA LEU A 180 -2.83 1.60 -6.77
C LEU A 180 -1.76 0.51 -6.91
N GLY A 181 -0.59 0.84 -7.44
CA GLY A 181 0.53 -0.10 -7.52
C GLY A 181 0.99 -0.57 -6.15
N ALA A 182 1.11 0.35 -5.19
CA ALA A 182 1.47 0.02 -3.81
C ALA A 182 0.38 -0.81 -3.11
N LEU A 183 -0.89 -0.48 -3.32
CA LEU A 183 -2.02 -1.27 -2.80
C LEU A 183 -2.06 -2.67 -3.42
N GLY A 184 -1.77 -2.79 -4.73
CA GLY A 184 -1.64 -4.09 -5.41
C GLY A 184 -0.52 -4.95 -4.83
N LEU A 185 0.65 -4.37 -4.49
CA LEU A 185 1.72 -5.07 -3.78
C LEU A 185 1.27 -5.58 -2.40
N ALA A 186 0.44 -4.80 -1.71
CA ALA A 186 -0.16 -5.19 -0.44
C ALA A 186 -1.31 -6.21 -0.58
N GLY A 187 -1.62 -6.66 -1.80
CA GLY A 187 -2.67 -7.62 -2.09
C GLY A 187 -4.07 -7.03 -2.06
N ASP A 188 -4.16 -5.71 -2.27
CA ASP A 188 -5.38 -4.91 -2.28
C ASP A 188 -6.03 -4.72 -0.90
N LEU A 189 -7.08 -3.88 -0.85
CA LEU A 189 -7.89 -3.68 0.33
C LEU A 189 -8.75 -4.92 0.59
N THR A 190 -8.88 -5.29 1.87
CA THR A 190 -9.84 -6.32 2.24
C THR A 190 -11.28 -5.82 2.02
N PRO A 191 -12.30 -6.67 2.04
CA PRO A 191 -13.70 -6.24 2.00
C PRO A 191 -14.09 -5.27 3.13
N PHE A 192 -13.30 -5.19 4.17
CA PHE A 192 -13.52 -4.31 5.32
C PHE A 192 -12.78 -2.97 5.22
N GLY A 193 -11.90 -2.79 4.25
CA GLY A 193 -11.17 -1.54 4.01
C GLY A 193 -12.08 -0.46 3.42
N ILE A 194 -12.00 0.77 3.96
CA ILE A 194 -12.74 1.93 3.44
C ILE A 194 -11.99 2.51 2.24
N ARG A 195 -12.60 2.40 1.04
CA ARG A 195 -12.02 2.88 -0.22
C ARG A 195 -12.15 4.38 -0.42
N THR A 196 -13.15 4.98 0.18
CA THR A 196 -13.44 6.42 0.05
C THR A 196 -12.58 7.31 0.95
N ASN A 197 -11.70 6.71 1.78
CA ASN A 197 -10.96 7.46 2.80
C ASN A 197 -9.56 6.86 3.06
N VAL A 198 -8.78 6.69 2.01
CA VAL A 198 -7.39 6.22 2.12
C VAL A 198 -6.49 7.40 2.46
N LEU A 199 -5.79 7.31 3.58
CA LEU A 199 -4.87 8.35 4.05
C LEU A 199 -3.47 8.10 3.49
N ILE A 200 -2.88 9.13 2.88
CA ILE A 200 -1.47 9.14 2.49
C ILE A 200 -0.76 10.17 3.36
N VAL A 201 0.34 9.76 3.96
CA VAL A 201 1.22 10.63 4.76
C VAL A 201 2.59 10.64 4.11
N ARG A 202 3.10 11.84 3.86
CA ARG A 202 4.40 12.11 3.24
C ARG A 202 5.23 12.99 4.15
N ASN A 203 6.47 12.60 4.36
CA ASN A 203 7.46 13.44 5.03
C ASN A 203 8.50 13.89 4.00
N THR A 204 8.58 15.19 3.77
CA THR A 204 9.59 15.79 2.90
C THR A 204 10.38 16.78 3.72
N ASP A 205 11.66 16.49 3.94
CA ASP A 205 12.60 17.36 4.69
C ASP A 205 12.09 17.76 6.09
N GLY A 206 11.44 16.84 6.79
CA GLY A 206 10.86 17.08 8.12
C GLY A 206 9.47 17.71 8.11
N GLN A 207 8.97 18.14 6.96
CA GLN A 207 7.61 18.64 6.82
C GLN A 207 6.65 17.48 6.50
N ILE A 208 5.68 17.25 7.39
CA ILE A 208 4.67 16.22 7.22
C ILE A 208 3.47 16.80 6.49
N THR A 209 3.15 16.23 5.35
CA THR A 209 1.93 16.50 4.59
C THR A 209 1.04 15.26 4.57
N LYS A 210 -0.27 15.45 4.44
CA LYS A 210 -1.26 14.36 4.42
C LYS A 210 -2.38 14.67 3.46
N GLU A 211 -2.89 13.63 2.81
CA GLU A 211 -4.07 13.72 1.96
C GLU A 211 -4.97 12.50 2.17
N ARG A 212 -6.27 12.70 2.00
CA ARG A 212 -7.25 11.63 1.99
C ARG A 212 -7.81 11.48 0.59
N VAL A 213 -7.74 10.27 0.10
CA VAL A 213 -8.05 9.92 -1.28
C VAL A 213 -9.25 9.00 -1.31
N ASP A 214 -10.18 9.29 -2.20
CA ASP A 214 -11.31 8.42 -2.54
C ASP A 214 -10.92 7.58 -3.77
N LEU A 215 -10.72 6.27 -3.58
CA LEU A 215 -10.38 5.35 -4.65
C LEU A 215 -11.57 4.98 -5.54
N THR A 216 -12.81 5.27 -5.10
CA THR A 216 -14.02 4.99 -5.90
C THR A 216 -14.21 6.01 -7.02
N SER A 217 -13.67 7.22 -6.87
CA SER A 217 -13.60 8.24 -7.91
C SER A 217 -12.23 8.22 -8.59
N ALA A 218 -12.17 8.41 -9.91
CA ALA A 218 -10.93 8.51 -10.66
C ALA A 218 -10.18 9.84 -10.44
N GLN A 219 -10.78 10.80 -9.75
CA GLN A 219 -10.20 12.12 -9.47
C GLN A 219 -8.83 12.05 -8.80
N PHE A 220 -8.54 11.01 -8.00
CA PHE A 220 -7.26 10.86 -7.33
C PHE A 220 -6.08 10.68 -8.30
N ILE A 221 -6.34 10.30 -9.56
CA ILE A 221 -5.31 10.23 -10.60
C ILE A 221 -4.68 11.61 -10.82
N ASN A 222 -5.45 12.69 -10.62
CA ASN A 222 -4.99 14.07 -10.73
C ASN A 222 -4.39 14.62 -9.42
N SER A 223 -4.32 13.82 -8.37
CA SER A 223 -3.68 14.22 -7.10
C SER A 223 -2.16 14.16 -7.19
N PRO A 224 -1.43 15.09 -6.52
CA PRO A 224 0.03 15.02 -6.35
C PRO A 224 0.49 13.80 -5.55
N TYR A 225 -0.44 13.04 -4.94
CA TYR A 225 -0.20 11.81 -4.21
C TYR A 225 -0.50 10.55 -5.03
N TYR A 226 -0.90 10.69 -6.31
CA TYR A 226 -1.08 9.55 -7.20
C TYR A 226 0.22 8.75 -7.39
N TYR A 227 1.33 9.46 -7.63
CA TYR A 227 2.68 8.88 -7.57
C TYR A 227 3.21 8.99 -6.15
N LEU A 228 3.53 7.86 -5.57
CA LEU A 228 4.11 7.80 -4.24
C LEU A 228 5.60 8.20 -4.30
N LYS A 229 6.07 8.82 -3.22
CA LYS A 229 7.46 9.19 -3.01
C LYS A 229 8.12 8.25 -2.00
N GLN A 230 9.44 8.34 -1.93
CA GLN A 230 10.25 7.61 -0.94
C GLN A 230 9.71 7.83 0.48
N ASN A 231 9.53 6.73 1.22
CA ASN A 231 9.02 6.69 2.59
C ASN A 231 7.55 7.15 2.78
N ASP A 232 6.76 7.28 1.71
CA ASP A 232 5.32 7.52 1.86
C ASP A 232 4.67 6.38 2.66
N MET A 233 3.69 6.75 3.48
CA MET A 233 2.84 5.82 4.20
C MET A 233 1.41 5.92 3.68
N VAL A 234 0.85 4.79 3.27
CA VAL A 234 -0.55 4.62 2.86
C VAL A 234 -1.27 3.88 3.99
N TYR A 235 -2.33 4.46 4.52
CA TYR A 235 -3.13 3.84 5.56
C TYR A 235 -4.58 3.67 5.12
N VAL A 236 -5.05 2.43 5.16
CA VAL A 236 -6.42 2.04 4.86
C VAL A 236 -7.18 1.84 6.15
N GLN A 237 -8.21 2.66 6.37
CA GLN A 237 -9.04 2.57 7.56
C GLN A 237 -9.98 1.36 7.47
N PRO A 238 -10.14 0.58 8.56
CA PRO A 238 -11.16 -0.46 8.65
C PRO A 238 -12.56 0.16 8.75
N ASN A 239 -13.57 -0.56 8.27
CA ASN A 239 -14.96 -0.15 8.42
C ASN A 239 -15.50 -0.46 9.83
N ALA A 240 -16.67 0.11 10.15
CA ALA A 240 -17.31 -0.07 11.46
C ALA A 240 -17.59 -1.53 11.83
N ASN A 241 -17.80 -2.43 10.85
CA ASN A 241 -18.04 -3.84 11.12
C ASN A 241 -16.75 -4.52 11.61
N ARG A 242 -15.62 -4.19 10.99
CA ARG A 242 -14.31 -4.68 11.42
C ARG A 242 -13.95 -4.17 12.81
N GLU A 243 -14.18 -2.88 13.07
CA GLU A 243 -13.94 -2.28 14.38
C GLU A 243 -14.80 -2.93 15.47
N LYS A 244 -16.09 -3.17 15.19
CA LYS A 244 -16.99 -3.89 16.12
C LYS A 244 -16.51 -5.30 16.37
N SER A 245 -16.11 -6.03 15.31
CA SER A 245 -15.61 -7.40 15.44
C SER A 245 -14.35 -7.49 16.32
N ALA A 246 -13.49 -6.48 16.22
CA ALA A 246 -12.27 -6.41 17.06
C ALA A 246 -12.57 -6.14 18.56
N ARG A 247 -13.74 -5.58 18.88
CA ARG A 247 -14.18 -5.31 20.27
C ARG A 247 -14.98 -6.44 20.89
N VAL A 248 -15.43 -7.41 20.09
CA VAL A 248 -16.19 -8.56 20.60
C VAL A 248 -15.24 -9.52 21.31
N ASP A 249 -15.55 -9.84 22.57
CA ASP A 249 -14.83 -10.87 23.32
C ASP A 249 -14.87 -12.19 22.54
N PRO A 250 -13.72 -12.87 22.30
CA PRO A 250 -13.65 -14.16 21.66
C PRO A 250 -14.59 -15.22 22.27
N ASN A 251 -14.90 -15.08 23.57
CA ASN A 251 -15.78 -16.00 24.30
C ASN A 251 -17.27 -15.68 24.14
N THR A 252 -17.65 -14.59 23.47
CA THR A 252 -19.07 -14.21 23.32
C THR A 252 -19.90 -15.32 22.66
N GLY A 253 -19.34 -16.04 21.67
CA GLY A 253 -19.98 -17.19 21.06
C GLY A 253 -20.23 -18.34 22.04
N LEU A 254 -19.32 -18.56 22.96
CA LEU A 254 -19.44 -19.57 24.02
C LEU A 254 -20.58 -19.18 25.00
N TYR A 255 -20.64 -17.94 25.45
CA TYR A 255 -21.72 -17.47 26.33
C TYR A 255 -23.09 -17.57 25.68
N ILE A 256 -23.21 -17.24 24.40
CA ILE A 256 -24.46 -17.38 23.65
C ILE A 256 -24.87 -18.85 23.52
N SER A 257 -23.94 -19.76 23.24
CA SER A 257 -24.24 -21.19 23.15
C SER A 257 -24.65 -21.78 24.49
N ILE A 258 -24.00 -21.44 25.60
CA ILE A 258 -24.40 -21.85 26.95
C ILE A 258 -25.80 -21.32 27.27
N ALA A 259 -26.07 -20.04 27.01
CA ALA A 259 -27.37 -19.44 27.25
C ALA A 259 -28.49 -20.12 26.44
N SER A 260 -28.21 -20.49 25.19
CA SER A 260 -29.19 -21.18 24.33
C SER A 260 -29.50 -22.59 24.82
N VAL A 261 -28.49 -23.33 25.34
CA VAL A 261 -28.70 -24.65 25.93
C VAL A 261 -29.56 -24.55 27.21
N ILE A 262 -29.27 -23.58 28.08
CA ILE A 262 -30.05 -23.37 29.31
C ILE A 262 -31.50 -23.00 28.94
N ALA A 263 -31.69 -22.12 27.96
CA ALA A 263 -33.04 -21.73 27.51
C ALA A 263 -33.83 -22.92 26.91
N SER A 264 -33.19 -23.77 26.10
CA SER A 264 -33.85 -24.93 25.54
C SER A 264 -34.23 -26.00 26.61
N LEU A 265 -33.37 -26.20 27.59
CA LEU A 265 -33.69 -27.09 28.76
C LEU A 265 -34.84 -26.53 29.58
N ALA A 266 -34.89 -25.24 29.84
CA ALA A 266 -35.97 -24.59 30.58
C ALA A 266 -37.31 -24.74 29.83
N ILE A 267 -37.33 -24.53 28.50
CA ILE A 267 -38.51 -24.72 27.68
C ILE A 267 -38.96 -26.20 27.69
N GLY A 268 -38.02 -27.14 27.62
CA GLY A 268 -38.30 -28.57 27.66
C GLY A 268 -38.96 -28.98 29.00
N ILE A 269 -38.42 -28.50 30.14
CA ILE A 269 -38.97 -28.76 31.48
C ILE A 269 -40.38 -28.15 31.62
N LEU A 270 -40.57 -26.90 31.16
CA LEU A 270 -41.90 -26.27 31.17
C LEU A 270 -42.93 -27.04 30.33
N ALA A 271 -42.53 -27.61 29.23
CA ALA A 271 -43.39 -28.43 28.39
C ALA A 271 -43.78 -29.76 29.08
N LEU A 272 -42.86 -30.36 29.82
CA LEU A 272 -43.13 -31.60 30.59
C LEU A 272 -44.04 -31.36 31.81
N VAL A 273 -43.90 -30.22 32.48
CA VAL A 273 -44.73 -29.88 33.67
C VAL A 273 -46.15 -29.45 33.28
N LYS A 274 -46.37 -29.04 32.02
CA LYS A 274 -47.69 -28.59 31.53
C LYS A 274 -48.54 -29.72 30.95
N ASN A 275 -47.98 -30.92 30.77
CA ASN A 275 -48.68 -32.14 30.43
C ASN A 275 -48.99 -32.98 31.67
#